data_408f27c8b3f2c7b30e1590707e411af1
#
_entry.id   408f27c8b3f2c7b30e1590707e411af1
#
_cell.length_a   1.000
_cell.length_b   1.000
_cell.length_c   1.000
_cell.angle_alpha   90.00
_cell.angle_beta   90.00
_cell.angle_gamma   90.00
#
_symmetry.space_group_name_H-M   'P 1'
#
loop_
_entity.id
_entity.type
_entity.pdbx_description
1 polymer ?
#
loop_
_entity_poly.entity_id
_entity_poly.type
_entity_poly.pdbx_seq_one_letter_code
_entity_poly.pdbx_strand_id
1 'polypeptide(L)'
;VVAKAQTGSGKTAAFLVPVLTKLIQNPKAKALVLVPVRELGEQVRVESKKLANYTNIQSALICGGKSYSRQIEDAARSRIVIATPGRLIDLLESKQLKNFEPEFLVIDEADRMLDMGFIDDVKKILAFFPGERQSMLFSATYPKEIQRLTGPFMNNPAIVEVVGASKTNEDITQYYSVVKSEERLDALIRLMEVSDST
;
A
#
# COMPACT_ATOMS: atom_id res chain seq x y z
N VAL A 1 5.35 -11.79 6.22
CA VAL A 1 3.95 -12.23 6.10
C VAL A 1 3.37 -11.73 4.80
N VAL A 2 2.63 -12.57 4.08
CA VAL A 2 1.81 -12.20 2.91
C VAL A 2 0.35 -12.37 3.32
N ALA A 3 -0.42 -11.29 3.31
CA ALA A 3 -1.83 -11.29 3.65
C ALA A 3 -2.68 -11.02 2.40
N LYS A 4 -3.51 -11.99 2.05
CA LYS A 4 -4.52 -11.85 0.99
C LYS A 4 -5.85 -11.47 1.63
N ALA A 5 -6.30 -10.24 1.41
CA ALA A 5 -7.55 -9.74 1.98
C ALA A 5 -8.12 -8.60 1.15
N GLN A 6 -9.42 -8.56 1.01
CA GLN A 6 -10.13 -7.51 0.27
C GLN A 6 -10.02 -6.13 0.94
N THR A 7 -10.30 -5.06 0.19
CA THR A 7 -10.44 -3.70 0.74
C THR A 7 -11.58 -3.68 1.77
N GLY A 8 -11.39 -2.93 2.85
CA GLY A 8 -12.37 -2.88 3.95
C GLY A 8 -12.27 -4.01 4.98
N SER A 9 -11.38 -5.00 4.80
CA SER A 9 -11.20 -6.13 5.74
C SER A 9 -10.37 -5.80 6.99
N GLY A 10 -10.02 -4.54 7.23
CA GLY A 10 -9.21 -4.14 8.39
C GLY A 10 -7.69 -4.27 8.21
N LYS A 11 -7.18 -4.44 6.98
CA LYS A 11 -5.73 -4.57 6.69
C LYS A 11 -4.88 -3.51 7.35
N THR A 12 -5.32 -2.24 7.29
CA THR A 12 -4.57 -1.11 7.86
C THR A 12 -4.31 -1.29 9.35
N ALA A 13 -5.32 -1.68 10.12
CA ALA A 13 -5.13 -1.98 11.54
C ALA A 13 -4.27 -3.25 11.74
N ALA A 14 -4.43 -4.26 10.89
CA ALA A 14 -3.70 -5.52 10.97
C ALA A 14 -2.18 -5.34 10.85
N PHE A 15 -1.69 -4.35 10.07
CA PHE A 15 -0.26 -4.06 10.04
C PHE A 15 0.15 -2.93 11.00
N LEU A 16 -0.68 -1.91 11.21
CA LEU A 16 -0.29 -0.80 12.08
C LEU A 16 -0.18 -1.21 13.55
N VAL A 17 -1.07 -2.05 14.06
CA VAL A 17 -1.03 -2.49 15.45
C VAL A 17 0.28 -3.20 15.81
N PRO A 18 0.71 -4.26 15.10
CA PRO A 18 1.99 -4.90 15.41
C PRO A 18 3.20 -3.99 15.16
N VAL A 19 3.17 -3.15 14.12
CA VAL A 19 4.24 -2.16 13.87
C VAL A 19 4.34 -1.19 15.05
N LEU A 20 3.26 -0.55 15.46
CA LEU A 20 3.25 0.37 16.60
C LEU A 20 3.72 -0.30 17.89
N THR A 21 3.27 -1.53 18.16
CA THR A 21 3.70 -2.30 19.32
C THR A 21 5.23 -2.46 19.34
N LYS A 22 5.81 -2.84 18.19
CA LYS A 22 7.26 -2.99 18.06
C LYS A 22 8.01 -1.66 18.16
N LEU A 23 7.47 -0.59 17.57
CA LEU A 23 8.03 0.74 17.70
C LEU A 23 8.02 1.24 19.16
N ILE A 24 7.00 0.93 19.94
CA ILE A 24 6.95 1.25 21.39
C ILE A 24 8.05 0.50 22.13
N GLN A 25 8.26 -0.79 21.84
CA GLN A 25 9.27 -1.63 22.46
C GLN A 25 10.70 -1.23 22.08
N ASN A 26 10.92 -0.76 20.85
CA ASN A 26 12.22 -0.31 20.35
C ASN A 26 12.14 1.17 19.90
N PRO A 27 12.59 2.12 20.74
CA PRO A 27 12.52 3.56 20.44
C PRO A 27 13.31 4.00 19.20
N LYS A 28 14.29 3.22 18.75
CA LYS A 28 15.10 3.54 17.55
C LYS A 28 14.51 2.99 16.26
N ALA A 29 13.66 1.98 16.34
CA ALA A 29 13.08 1.34 15.17
C ALA A 29 12.21 2.30 14.36
N LYS A 30 12.21 2.10 13.04
CA LYS A 30 11.43 2.85 12.06
C LYS A 30 10.64 1.91 11.17
N ALA A 31 9.57 2.42 10.58
CA ALA A 31 8.74 1.68 9.65
C ALA A 31 8.53 2.45 8.33
N LEU A 32 8.51 1.72 7.23
CA LEU A 32 8.13 2.19 5.91
C LEU A 32 6.84 1.48 5.48
N VAL A 33 5.85 2.26 5.06
CA VAL A 33 4.61 1.75 4.46
C VAL A 33 4.52 2.27 3.03
N LEU A 34 4.60 1.37 2.05
CA LEU A 34 4.40 1.70 0.64
C LEU A 34 2.93 1.56 0.28
N VAL A 35 2.41 2.57 -0.41
CA VAL A 35 1.02 2.65 -0.89
C VAL A 35 1.01 3.11 -2.35
N PRO A 36 0.07 2.65 -3.20
CA PRO A 36 0.06 3.00 -4.62
C PRO A 36 -0.27 4.47 -4.90
N VAL A 37 -1.14 5.07 -4.10
CA VAL A 37 -1.65 6.43 -4.34
C VAL A 37 -1.68 7.27 -3.07
N ARG A 38 -1.67 8.59 -3.27
CA ARG A 38 -1.67 9.58 -2.19
C ARG A 38 -2.86 9.44 -1.25
N GLU A 39 -4.03 9.20 -1.78
CA GLU A 39 -5.30 9.10 -1.04
C GLU A 39 -5.23 7.97 -0.01
N LEU A 40 -4.73 6.80 -0.40
CA LEU A 40 -4.49 5.69 0.51
C LEU A 40 -3.42 6.04 1.56
N GLY A 41 -2.36 6.72 1.15
CA GLY A 41 -1.35 7.20 2.08
C GLY A 41 -1.91 8.14 3.16
N GLU A 42 -2.81 9.05 2.80
CA GLU A 42 -3.49 9.90 3.77
C GLU A 42 -4.40 9.09 4.70
N GLN A 43 -5.14 8.10 4.19
CA GLN A 43 -5.97 7.21 5.02
C GLN A 43 -5.11 6.45 6.04
N VAL A 44 -4.02 5.82 5.61
CA VAL A 44 -3.09 5.13 6.49
C VAL A 44 -2.50 6.09 7.53
N ARG A 45 -2.14 7.32 7.13
CA ARG A 45 -1.60 8.34 8.03
C ARG A 45 -2.61 8.76 9.10
N VAL A 46 -3.86 8.97 8.72
CA VAL A 46 -4.93 9.32 9.66
C VAL A 46 -5.14 8.18 10.65
N GLU A 47 -5.20 6.94 10.18
CA GLU A 47 -5.39 5.77 11.04
C GLU A 47 -4.18 5.55 11.95
N SER A 48 -2.96 5.70 11.43
CA SER A 48 -1.73 5.65 12.23
C SER A 48 -1.75 6.68 13.37
N LYS A 49 -2.19 7.91 13.12
CA LYS A 49 -2.32 8.94 14.16
C LYS A 49 -3.34 8.58 15.22
N LYS A 50 -4.49 8.03 14.82
CA LYS A 50 -5.52 7.58 15.79
C LYS A 50 -4.99 6.50 16.70
N LEU A 51 -4.36 5.46 16.12
CA LEU A 51 -3.81 4.33 16.87
C LEU A 51 -2.63 4.75 17.76
N ALA A 52 -1.83 5.71 17.31
CA ALA A 52 -0.66 6.22 18.04
C ALA A 52 -0.98 7.35 19.04
N ASN A 53 -2.24 7.72 19.23
CA ASN A 53 -2.66 8.93 19.96
C ASN A 53 -2.09 9.06 21.37
N TYR A 54 -1.83 7.95 22.05
CA TYR A 54 -1.24 7.94 23.40
C TYR A 54 0.25 7.58 23.40
N THR A 55 0.93 7.77 22.25
CA THR A 55 2.35 7.52 22.08
C THR A 55 3.04 8.75 21.49
N ASN A 56 4.38 8.79 21.56
CA ASN A 56 5.17 9.83 20.89
C ASN A 56 5.55 9.45 19.45
N ILE A 57 4.86 8.47 18.84
CA ILE A 57 5.16 7.99 17.50
C ILE A 57 4.44 8.88 16.48
N GLN A 58 5.23 9.55 15.64
CA GLN A 58 4.72 10.37 14.54
C GLN A 58 4.82 9.62 13.22
N SER A 59 3.92 9.96 12.29
CA SER A 59 3.91 9.46 10.92
C SER A 59 3.98 10.61 9.91
N ALA A 60 4.83 10.43 8.88
CA ALA A 60 4.95 11.33 7.73
C ALA A 60 4.40 10.67 6.47
N LEU A 61 3.91 11.49 5.53
CA LEU A 61 3.50 11.06 4.20
C LEU A 61 4.40 11.69 3.15
N ILE A 62 5.03 10.83 2.35
CA ILE A 62 5.88 11.17 1.19
C ILE A 62 5.10 10.84 -0.08
N CYS A 63 4.68 11.85 -0.84
CA CYS A 63 3.92 11.66 -2.07
C CYS A 63 4.09 12.82 -3.04
N GLY A 64 3.72 12.63 -4.29
CA GLY A 64 3.70 13.70 -5.30
C GLY A 64 2.78 14.87 -4.92
N GLY A 65 3.00 16.03 -5.54
CA GLY A 65 2.15 17.20 -5.38
C GLY A 65 2.30 17.99 -4.07
N LYS A 66 3.32 17.71 -3.26
CA LYS A 66 3.66 18.47 -2.04
C LYS A 66 5.12 18.92 -2.06
N SER A 67 5.45 19.96 -1.29
CA SER A 67 6.81 20.48 -1.15
C SER A 67 7.78 19.42 -0.64
N TYR A 68 8.94 19.30 -1.27
CA TYR A 68 10.02 18.39 -0.86
C TYR A 68 10.54 18.73 0.54
N SER A 69 10.86 19.99 0.81
CA SER A 69 11.44 20.42 2.09
C SER A 69 10.58 19.98 3.27
N ARG A 70 9.27 20.23 3.18
CA ARG A 70 8.33 19.89 4.25
C ARG A 70 8.22 18.37 4.45
N GLN A 71 8.23 17.59 3.37
CA GLN A 71 8.18 16.13 3.49
C GLN A 71 9.45 15.56 4.12
N ILE A 72 10.61 16.13 3.80
CA ILE A 72 11.90 15.73 4.40
C ILE A 72 11.92 16.04 5.90
N GLU A 73 11.48 17.23 6.30
CA GLU A 73 11.39 17.62 7.72
C GLU A 73 10.42 16.72 8.48
N ASP A 74 9.24 16.46 7.92
CA ASP A 74 8.24 15.59 8.54
C ASP A 74 8.77 14.15 8.66
N ALA A 75 9.45 13.62 7.65
CA ALA A 75 10.06 12.30 7.68
C ALA A 75 11.18 12.19 8.72
N ALA A 76 12.01 13.24 8.85
CA ALA A 76 13.10 13.28 9.83
C ALA A 76 12.61 13.17 11.29
N ARG A 77 11.42 13.69 11.56
CA ARG A 77 10.80 13.68 12.91
C ARG A 77 9.91 12.43 13.14
N SER A 78 9.63 11.69 12.08
CA SER A 78 8.67 10.58 12.11
C SER A 78 9.37 9.22 12.21
N ARG A 79 8.72 8.30 12.88
CA ARG A 79 9.18 6.92 12.97
C ARG A 79 8.42 5.99 12.01
N ILE A 80 7.28 6.44 11.49
CA ILE A 80 6.54 5.79 10.42
C ILE A 80 6.57 6.71 9.22
N VAL A 81 7.13 6.24 8.11
CA VAL A 81 7.07 6.91 6.81
C VAL A 81 6.11 6.12 5.93
N ILE A 82 5.08 6.80 5.45
CA ILE A 82 4.11 6.28 4.49
C ILE A 82 4.47 6.94 3.16
N ALA A 83 4.59 6.17 2.08
CA ALA A 83 5.10 6.74 0.84
C ALA A 83 4.46 6.14 -0.42
N THR A 84 4.32 6.97 -1.45
CA THR A 84 4.13 6.49 -2.82
C THR A 84 5.49 6.26 -3.50
N PRO A 85 5.65 5.22 -4.35
CA PRO A 85 6.94 4.80 -4.86
C PRO A 85 7.75 5.92 -5.52
N GLY A 86 7.21 6.62 -6.51
CA GLY A 86 7.96 7.60 -7.30
C GLY A 86 8.62 8.69 -6.44
N ARG A 87 7.83 9.37 -5.55
CA ARG A 87 8.40 10.42 -4.70
C ARG A 87 9.41 9.90 -3.68
N LEU A 88 9.23 8.68 -3.20
CA LEU A 88 10.20 8.07 -2.28
C LEU A 88 11.53 7.81 -2.98
N ILE A 89 11.51 7.29 -4.21
CA ILE A 89 12.72 7.09 -5.01
C ILE A 89 13.47 8.40 -5.21
N ASP A 90 12.79 9.47 -5.61
CA ASP A 90 13.39 10.80 -5.78
C ASP A 90 14.18 11.23 -4.53
N LEU A 91 13.59 11.03 -3.35
CA LEU A 91 14.21 11.41 -2.08
C LEU A 91 15.37 10.47 -1.66
N LEU A 92 15.28 9.19 -2.02
CA LEU A 92 16.35 8.22 -1.75
C LEU A 92 17.54 8.44 -2.66
N GLU A 93 17.33 8.60 -3.98
CA GLU A 93 18.37 8.86 -4.98
C GLU A 93 19.07 10.19 -4.72
N SER A 94 18.32 11.23 -4.33
CA SER A 94 18.89 12.53 -3.95
C SER A 94 19.51 12.55 -2.54
N LYS A 95 19.54 11.40 -1.83
CA LYS A 95 20.09 11.23 -0.47
C LYS A 95 19.51 12.20 0.57
N GLN A 96 18.26 12.59 0.40
CA GLN A 96 17.58 13.55 1.28
C GLN A 96 16.95 12.88 2.52
N LEU A 97 16.71 11.58 2.49
CA LEU A 97 16.26 10.79 3.64
C LEU A 97 17.46 10.23 4.40
N LYS A 98 18.15 11.09 5.13
CA LYS A 98 19.32 10.71 5.92
C LYS A 98 18.92 9.81 7.10
N ASN A 99 19.69 8.75 7.33
CA ASN A 99 19.52 7.85 8.48
C ASN A 99 18.12 7.25 8.61
N PHE A 100 17.45 7.04 7.47
CA PHE A 100 16.17 6.35 7.43
C PHE A 100 16.40 4.88 7.04
N GLU A 101 16.48 4.02 8.04
CA GLU A 101 16.64 2.58 7.89
C GLU A 101 15.44 1.89 8.56
N PRO A 102 14.45 1.46 7.78
CA PRO A 102 13.25 0.85 8.33
C PRO A 102 13.50 -0.61 8.72
N GLU A 103 13.24 -0.96 9.98
CA GLU A 103 13.19 -2.34 10.47
C GLU A 103 11.88 -3.04 10.12
N PHE A 104 10.84 -2.27 9.80
CA PHE A 104 9.52 -2.75 9.39
C PHE A 104 9.16 -2.18 8.02
N LEU A 105 8.84 -3.08 7.10
CA LEU A 105 8.38 -2.73 5.76
C LEU A 105 6.99 -3.30 5.54
N VAL A 106 6.08 -2.44 5.12
CA VAL A 106 4.74 -2.82 4.68
C VAL A 106 4.56 -2.41 3.23
N ILE A 107 4.08 -3.32 2.40
CA ILE A 107 3.62 -3.03 1.04
C ILE A 107 2.12 -3.28 1.05
N ASP A 108 1.33 -2.21 0.94
CA ASP A 108 -0.13 -2.28 0.93
C ASP A 108 -0.69 -2.08 -0.47
N GLU A 109 -1.73 -2.82 -0.82
CA GLU A 109 -2.33 -2.88 -2.16
C GLU A 109 -1.30 -3.17 -3.27
N ALA A 110 -0.51 -4.25 -3.09
CA ALA A 110 0.55 -4.62 -4.01
C ALA A 110 0.04 -4.93 -5.43
N ASP A 111 -1.14 -5.51 -5.58
CA ASP A 111 -1.81 -5.73 -6.87
C ASP A 111 -2.10 -4.41 -7.58
N ARG A 112 -2.56 -3.41 -6.88
CA ARG A 112 -2.78 -2.08 -7.47
C ARG A 112 -1.46 -1.41 -7.87
N MET A 113 -0.38 -1.62 -7.10
CA MET A 113 0.95 -1.15 -7.53
C MET A 113 1.41 -1.84 -8.80
N LEU A 114 1.08 -3.14 -8.97
CA LEU A 114 1.36 -3.88 -10.19
C LEU A 114 0.60 -3.29 -11.39
N ASP A 115 -0.71 -3.08 -11.23
CA ASP A 115 -1.57 -2.53 -12.28
C ASP A 115 -1.13 -1.13 -12.72
N MET A 116 -0.57 -0.34 -11.80
CA MET A 116 -0.03 1.00 -12.06
C MET A 116 1.43 0.99 -12.57
N GLY A 117 2.06 -0.18 -12.73
CA GLY A 117 3.42 -0.31 -13.23
C GLY A 117 4.53 0.02 -12.23
N PHE A 118 4.23 0.11 -10.92
CA PHE A 118 5.20 0.49 -9.88
C PHE A 118 6.07 -0.66 -9.35
N ILE A 119 5.94 -1.86 -9.89
CA ILE A 119 6.69 -3.02 -9.36
C ILE A 119 8.20 -2.83 -9.43
N ASP A 120 8.72 -2.24 -10.51
CA ASP A 120 10.16 -2.00 -10.62
C ASP A 120 10.62 -0.88 -9.68
N ASP A 121 9.78 0.11 -9.45
CA ASP A 121 10.02 1.15 -8.45
C ASP A 121 10.06 0.57 -7.03
N VAL A 122 9.15 -0.33 -6.70
CA VAL A 122 9.16 -1.06 -5.42
C VAL A 122 10.46 -1.84 -5.26
N LYS A 123 10.92 -2.57 -6.30
CA LYS A 123 12.21 -3.29 -6.26
C LYS A 123 13.39 -2.34 -6.01
N LYS A 124 13.42 -1.18 -6.68
CA LYS A 124 14.45 -0.16 -6.45
C LYS A 124 14.44 0.32 -5.01
N ILE A 125 13.26 0.65 -4.44
CA ILE A 125 13.13 1.06 -3.05
C ILE A 125 13.67 -0.02 -2.11
N LEU A 126 13.31 -1.28 -2.34
CA LEU A 126 13.75 -2.40 -1.51
C LEU A 126 15.26 -2.58 -1.54
N ALA A 127 15.92 -2.28 -2.68
CA ALA A 127 17.37 -2.34 -2.82
C ALA A 127 18.11 -1.23 -2.02
N PHE A 128 17.46 -0.10 -1.71
CA PHE A 128 18.03 0.90 -0.81
C PHE A 128 18.14 0.44 0.64
N PHE A 129 17.41 -0.59 1.02
CA PHE A 129 17.34 -1.09 2.39
C PHE A 129 17.73 -2.56 2.46
N PRO A 130 19.02 -2.92 2.31
CA PRO A 130 19.48 -4.33 2.23
C PRO A 130 19.50 -5.05 3.58
N GLY A 131 19.30 -4.34 4.70
CA GLY A 131 19.37 -4.91 6.05
C GLY A 131 18.23 -5.89 6.37
N GLU A 132 18.42 -6.65 7.46
CA GLU A 132 17.35 -7.50 8.00
C GLU A 132 16.17 -6.66 8.45
N ARG A 133 14.96 -7.10 8.07
CA ARG A 133 13.73 -6.39 8.41
C ARG A 133 12.54 -7.34 8.44
N GLN A 134 11.52 -6.95 9.19
CA GLN A 134 10.22 -7.61 9.14
C GLN A 134 9.43 -7.04 7.94
N SER A 135 9.20 -7.86 6.92
CA SER A 135 8.42 -7.47 5.74
C SER A 135 7.00 -8.02 5.79
N MET A 136 6.02 -7.20 5.43
CA MET A 136 4.61 -7.54 5.34
C MET A 136 4.08 -7.06 3.99
N LEU A 137 3.36 -7.92 3.27
CA LEU A 137 2.71 -7.58 2.01
C LEU A 137 1.22 -7.85 2.11
N PHE A 138 0.44 -6.85 1.75
CA PHE A 138 -1.02 -6.88 1.72
C PHE A 138 -1.52 -6.68 0.29
N SER A 139 -2.42 -7.55 -0.16
CA SER A 139 -2.97 -7.53 -1.51
C SER A 139 -4.32 -8.22 -1.54
N ALA A 140 -5.22 -7.79 -2.42
CA ALA A 140 -6.47 -8.53 -2.65
C ALA A 140 -6.21 -9.75 -3.54
N THR A 141 -5.27 -9.65 -4.48
CA THR A 141 -4.85 -10.74 -5.37
C THR A 141 -3.36 -11.04 -5.20
N TYR A 142 -2.93 -12.25 -5.58
CA TYR A 142 -1.53 -12.66 -5.46
C TYR A 142 -1.04 -13.34 -6.75
N PRO A 143 -0.97 -12.59 -7.88
CA PRO A 143 -0.50 -13.09 -9.16
C PRO A 143 0.98 -13.43 -9.13
N LYS A 144 1.47 -14.14 -10.16
CA LYS A 144 2.87 -14.59 -10.26
C LYS A 144 3.89 -13.45 -10.20
N GLU A 145 3.53 -12.28 -10.71
CA GLU A 145 4.37 -11.08 -10.69
C GLU A 145 4.64 -10.60 -9.27
N ILE A 146 3.61 -10.59 -8.41
CA ILE A 146 3.76 -10.26 -6.98
C ILE A 146 4.51 -11.37 -6.24
N GLN A 147 4.27 -12.64 -6.58
CA GLN A 147 5.06 -13.75 -6.02
C GLN A 147 6.56 -13.61 -6.33
N ARG A 148 6.90 -13.20 -7.56
CA ARG A 148 8.29 -12.92 -7.96
C ARG A 148 8.87 -11.70 -7.23
N LEU A 149 8.04 -10.71 -6.89
CA LEU A 149 8.47 -9.58 -6.07
C LEU A 149 8.83 -10.03 -4.64
N THR A 150 8.02 -10.91 -4.05
CA THR A 150 8.21 -11.32 -2.65
C THR A 150 9.43 -12.23 -2.44
N GLY A 151 9.74 -13.10 -3.40
CA GLY A 151 10.81 -14.09 -3.27
C GLY A 151 12.16 -13.53 -2.81
N PRO A 152 12.71 -12.49 -3.46
CA PRO A 152 14.00 -11.89 -3.07
C PRO A 152 13.98 -11.10 -1.76
N PHE A 153 12.83 -10.65 -1.28
CA PHE A 153 12.71 -9.68 -0.18
C PHE A 153 12.03 -10.21 1.07
N MET A 154 11.49 -11.42 1.00
CA MET A 154 10.81 -12.07 2.12
C MET A 154 11.35 -13.48 2.32
N ASN A 155 11.85 -13.75 3.49
CA ASN A 155 12.37 -15.08 3.84
C ASN A 155 11.21 -15.97 4.33
N ASN A 156 10.82 -16.97 3.52
CA ASN A 156 9.78 -17.95 3.81
C ASN A 156 8.53 -17.34 4.51
N PRO A 157 7.81 -16.40 3.85
CA PRO A 157 6.74 -15.67 4.51
C PRO A 157 5.55 -16.57 4.81
N ALA A 158 4.98 -16.45 5.99
CA ALA A 158 3.66 -17.02 6.27
C ALA A 158 2.62 -16.38 5.34
N ILE A 159 1.80 -17.20 4.70
CA ILE A 159 0.70 -16.75 3.83
C ILE A 159 -0.59 -16.86 4.64
N VAL A 160 -1.27 -15.73 4.80
CA VAL A 160 -2.57 -15.63 5.46
C VAL A 160 -3.59 -15.23 4.41
N GLU A 161 -4.62 -16.02 4.22
CA GLU A 161 -5.72 -15.71 3.30
C GLU A 161 -7.00 -15.55 4.11
N VAL A 162 -7.57 -14.35 4.07
CA VAL A 162 -8.90 -14.12 4.62
C VAL A 162 -9.88 -14.47 3.50
N VAL A 163 -10.49 -15.63 3.62
CA VAL A 163 -11.56 -16.06 2.71
C VAL A 163 -12.76 -15.18 3.03
N GLY A 164 -12.89 -14.09 2.29
CA GLY A 164 -14.13 -13.31 2.28
C GLY A 164 -15.23 -14.12 1.60
N ALA A 165 -16.45 -14.00 2.07
CA ALA A 165 -17.61 -14.53 1.38
C ALA A 165 -17.58 -14.03 -0.07
N SER A 166 -17.69 -14.96 -1.02
CA SER A 166 -17.90 -14.72 -2.46
C SER A 166 -16.96 -13.73 -3.15
N LYS A 167 -16.40 -14.10 -4.31
CA LYS A 167 -15.63 -13.20 -5.20
C LYS A 167 -16.47 -12.04 -5.76
N THR A 168 -17.77 -12.12 -5.63
CA THR A 168 -18.74 -11.09 -6.01
C THR A 168 -19.46 -10.62 -4.76
N ASN A 169 -19.67 -9.31 -4.64
CA ASN A 169 -20.51 -8.76 -3.58
C ASN A 169 -21.96 -9.25 -3.85
N GLU A 170 -22.53 -10.02 -2.92
CA GLU A 170 -23.88 -10.57 -3.04
C GLU A 170 -24.96 -9.47 -3.12
N ASP A 171 -24.63 -8.26 -2.63
CA ASP A 171 -25.52 -7.10 -2.69
C ASP A 171 -25.51 -6.40 -4.07
N ILE A 172 -24.65 -6.84 -5.01
CA ILE A 172 -24.53 -6.25 -6.35
C ILE A 172 -25.01 -7.27 -7.39
N THR A 173 -26.15 -7.03 -7.99
CA THR A 173 -26.62 -7.79 -9.15
C THR A 173 -25.79 -7.42 -10.37
N GLN A 174 -25.10 -8.40 -10.93
CA GLN A 174 -24.22 -8.20 -12.07
C GLN A 174 -24.87 -8.77 -13.33
N TYR A 175 -24.84 -7.98 -14.42
CA TYR A 175 -25.29 -8.38 -15.74
C TYR A 175 -24.13 -8.29 -16.73
N TYR A 176 -24.16 -9.08 -17.78
CA TYR A 176 -23.23 -8.94 -18.87
C TYR A 176 -23.98 -8.98 -20.22
N SER A 177 -23.42 -8.26 -21.20
CA SER A 177 -23.91 -8.29 -22.58
C SER A 177 -22.77 -8.65 -23.51
N VAL A 178 -23.01 -9.56 -24.42
CA VAL A 178 -22.04 -9.95 -25.46
C VAL A 178 -22.30 -9.09 -26.69
N VAL A 179 -21.34 -8.23 -27.00
CA VAL A 179 -21.41 -7.32 -28.13
C VAL A 179 -20.12 -7.34 -28.94
N LYS A 180 -20.17 -7.02 -30.24
CA LYS A 180 -18.95 -6.85 -31.03
C LYS A 180 -18.18 -5.63 -30.57
N SER A 181 -16.85 -5.62 -30.81
CA SER A 181 -15.97 -4.53 -30.36
C SER A 181 -16.38 -3.16 -30.87
N GLU A 182 -16.88 -3.09 -32.10
CA GLU A 182 -17.37 -1.88 -32.78
C GLU A 182 -18.71 -1.37 -32.24
N GLU A 183 -19.50 -2.23 -31.62
CA GLU A 183 -20.83 -1.91 -31.08
C GLU A 183 -20.81 -1.57 -29.58
N ARG A 184 -19.65 -1.60 -28.92
CA ARG A 184 -19.55 -1.42 -27.47
C ARG A 184 -20.08 -0.07 -26.99
N LEU A 185 -19.76 1.01 -27.70
CA LEU A 185 -20.18 2.35 -27.32
C LEU A 185 -21.69 2.49 -27.41
N ASP A 186 -22.28 2.05 -28.55
CA ASP A 186 -23.71 2.11 -28.77
C ASP A 186 -24.49 1.26 -27.76
N ALA A 187 -23.95 0.06 -27.43
CA ALA A 187 -24.56 -0.78 -26.43
C ALA A 187 -24.50 -0.14 -25.02
N LEU A 188 -23.38 0.52 -24.67
CA LEU A 188 -23.25 1.24 -23.40
C LEU A 188 -24.27 2.39 -23.32
N ILE A 189 -24.39 3.21 -24.38
CA ILE A 189 -25.34 4.32 -24.43
C ILE A 189 -26.77 3.80 -24.22
N ARG A 190 -27.18 2.75 -24.94
CA ARG A 190 -28.51 2.14 -24.79
C ARG A 190 -28.77 1.58 -23.39
N LEU A 191 -27.74 0.96 -22.78
CA LEU A 191 -27.87 0.48 -21.40
C LEU A 191 -28.06 1.63 -20.41
N MET A 192 -27.36 2.74 -20.59
CA MET A 192 -27.53 3.94 -19.76
C MET A 192 -28.92 4.61 -19.96
N GLU A 193 -29.47 4.58 -21.16
CA GLU A 193 -30.82 5.12 -21.46
C GLU A 193 -31.94 4.28 -20.85
N VAL A 194 -31.75 2.95 -20.74
CA VAL A 194 -32.75 2.01 -20.21
C VAL A 194 -32.63 1.81 -18.70
N SER A 195 -31.42 1.98 -18.14
CA SER A 195 -31.24 1.92 -16.69
C SER A 195 -31.48 3.32 -16.09
N ASP A 196 -32.52 3.45 -15.26
CA ASP A 196 -32.76 4.63 -14.40
C ASP A 196 -31.67 4.87 -13.37
N SER A 197 -30.42 4.59 -13.69
CA SER A 197 -29.27 4.81 -12.82
C SER A 197 -28.76 6.24 -13.02
N THR A 198 -29.30 7.14 -12.20
CA THR A 198 -28.71 8.45 -11.94
C THR A 198 -27.50 8.33 -11.02
#